data_8414dd84ed2f47be89b039a10f8794ae
#
_entry.id   8414dd84ed2f47be89b039a10f8794ae
#
_cell.length_a   1.000
_cell.length_b   1.000
_cell.length_c   1.000
_cell.angle_alpha   90.00
_cell.angle_beta   90.00
_cell.angle_gamma   90.00
#
_symmetry.space_group_name_H-M   'P 1'
#
loop_
_entity.id
_entity.type
_entity.pdbx_description
1 polymer ?
#
loop_
_entity_poly.entity_id
_entity_poly.type
_entity_poly.pdbx_seq_one_letter_code
_entity_poly.pdbx_strand_id
1 'polypeptide(L)'
;MIPYNHKNNLAGFMEKRDLYNENSEVTSKTYFKGDPIPAGYYPMVVMICIQNSNGEFLMQKRVLSKGGDWGVTGGHPKSGETPYEGMVTEVHEELGIDISNKQLEIFSQGCDGVDCYKMYYLKADYDISDFKIQEEELTEVKWFSIETLNHMIETGELNPNQVACIMKCYNYLNKKSK
;
A
#
# COMPACT_ATOMS: atom_id res chain seq x y z
N MET A 1 21.54 37.93 -4.35
CA MET A 1 21.68 36.59 -4.99
C MET A 1 21.86 35.61 -3.84
N ILE A 2 20.76 34.92 -3.42
CA ILE A 2 20.77 33.97 -2.30
C ILE A 2 20.99 32.59 -2.94
N PRO A 3 21.96 31.78 -2.50
CA PRO A 3 22.19 30.47 -3.08
C PRO A 3 21.05 29.54 -2.69
N TYR A 4 20.38 28.97 -3.67
CA TYR A 4 19.35 27.93 -3.55
C TYR A 4 20.02 26.67 -2.98
N ASN A 5 19.62 26.30 -1.78
CA ASN A 5 20.24 25.19 -1.04
C ASN A 5 19.64 23.86 -1.52
N HIS A 6 20.36 23.14 -2.38
CA HIS A 6 19.99 21.84 -2.97
C HIS A 6 19.99 20.65 -1.99
N LYS A 7 20.05 20.87 -0.68
CA LYS A 7 20.18 19.75 0.30
C LYS A 7 18.89 19.09 0.75
N ASN A 8 17.70 19.63 0.41
CA ASN A 8 16.44 19.09 0.92
C ASN A 8 15.72 18.09 0.00
N ASN A 9 16.30 17.74 -1.17
CA ASN A 9 15.65 16.80 -2.12
C ASN A 9 16.35 15.45 -2.25
N LEU A 10 17.36 15.15 -1.46
CA LEU A 10 18.11 13.89 -1.52
C LEU A 10 17.52 12.77 -0.65
N ALA A 11 16.67 13.08 0.33
CA ALA A 11 16.11 12.07 1.23
C ALA A 11 15.15 11.10 0.52
N GLY A 12 14.38 11.57 -0.47
CA GLY A 12 13.48 10.71 -1.26
C GLY A 12 14.20 9.81 -2.29
N PHE A 13 15.45 10.12 -2.64
CA PHE A 13 16.26 9.33 -3.59
C PHE A 13 17.08 8.22 -2.93
N MET A 14 17.11 8.15 -1.61
CA MET A 14 17.98 7.21 -0.88
C MET A 14 17.20 6.21 -0.01
N GLU A 15 15.94 5.91 -0.36
CA GLU A 15 15.19 4.90 0.36
C GLU A 15 15.73 3.51 0.02
N LYS A 16 16.38 2.91 1.02
CA LYS A 16 16.95 1.57 0.94
C LYS A 16 15.89 0.53 1.28
N ARG A 17 15.83 -0.55 0.49
CA ARG A 17 14.86 -1.64 0.63
C ARG A 17 15.57 -2.99 0.57
N ASP A 18 14.99 -3.99 1.24
CA ASP A 18 15.49 -5.36 1.17
C ASP A 18 14.95 -6.09 -0.06
N LEU A 19 15.73 -7.03 -0.58
CA LEU A 19 15.32 -7.93 -1.66
C LEU A 19 14.96 -9.30 -1.11
N TYR A 20 13.96 -9.90 -1.73
CA TYR A 20 13.42 -11.21 -1.39
C TYR A 20 13.73 -12.24 -2.48
N ASN A 21 13.74 -13.53 -2.12
CA ASN A 21 13.80 -14.63 -3.08
C ASN A 21 12.40 -15.02 -3.56
N GLU A 22 12.29 -15.95 -4.48
CA GLU A 22 11.03 -16.47 -5.04
C GLU A 22 10.07 -17.10 -4.01
N ASN A 23 10.59 -17.48 -2.84
CA ASN A 23 9.80 -18.03 -1.72
C ASN A 23 9.30 -16.93 -0.76
N SER A 24 9.46 -15.65 -1.11
CA SER A 24 9.15 -14.49 -0.24
C SER A 24 9.99 -14.45 1.03
N GLU A 25 11.19 -14.98 1.02
CA GLU A 25 12.13 -14.92 2.13
C GLU A 25 13.08 -13.74 1.92
N VAL A 26 13.28 -12.93 2.96
CA VAL A 26 14.23 -11.80 2.92
C VAL A 26 15.65 -12.32 2.74
N THR A 27 16.41 -11.65 1.87
CA THR A 27 17.82 -11.97 1.61
C THR A 27 18.75 -10.94 2.25
N SER A 28 20.05 -11.16 2.15
CA SER A 28 21.04 -10.16 2.58
C SER A 28 21.25 -9.04 1.57
N LYS A 29 20.55 -9.06 0.43
CA LYS A 29 20.69 -8.05 -0.63
C LYS A 29 19.68 -6.94 -0.45
N THR A 30 20.12 -5.74 -0.80
CA THR A 30 19.33 -4.52 -0.73
C THR A 30 19.47 -3.74 -2.03
N TYR A 31 18.54 -2.81 -2.28
CA TYR A 31 18.57 -1.88 -3.40
C TYR A 31 18.07 -0.51 -2.95
N PHE A 32 18.34 0.52 -3.73
CA PHE A 32 17.72 1.82 -3.56
C PHE A 32 16.55 1.99 -4.53
N LYS A 33 15.54 2.74 -4.12
CA LYS A 33 14.39 3.06 -4.98
C LYS A 33 14.88 3.61 -6.33
N GLY A 34 14.52 2.91 -7.42
CA GLY A 34 14.93 3.25 -8.78
C GLY A 34 16.13 2.47 -9.31
N ASP A 35 16.83 1.71 -8.49
CA ASP A 35 17.89 0.82 -8.96
C ASP A 35 17.31 -0.37 -9.73
N PRO A 36 18.06 -0.93 -10.71
CA PRO A 36 17.67 -2.17 -11.38
C PRO A 36 17.71 -3.35 -10.39
N ILE A 37 16.68 -4.18 -10.43
CA ILE A 37 16.60 -5.37 -9.58
C ILE A 37 17.37 -6.51 -10.23
N PRO A 38 18.32 -7.16 -9.53
CA PRO A 38 19.05 -8.32 -10.06
C PRO A 38 18.12 -9.51 -10.32
N ALA A 39 18.39 -10.29 -11.37
CA ALA A 39 17.63 -11.50 -11.70
C ALA A 39 17.56 -12.48 -10.52
N GLY A 40 16.38 -13.04 -10.27
CA GLY A 40 16.12 -13.97 -9.17
C GLY A 40 15.93 -13.31 -7.80
N TYR A 41 15.83 -11.97 -7.77
CA TYR A 41 15.48 -11.19 -6.57
C TYR A 41 14.28 -10.33 -6.86
N TYR A 42 13.50 -10.05 -5.83
CA TYR A 42 12.21 -9.36 -5.92
C TYR A 42 12.06 -8.31 -4.83
N PRO A 43 11.53 -7.12 -5.13
CA PRO A 43 11.05 -6.19 -4.13
C PRO A 43 9.88 -6.80 -3.34
N MET A 44 9.64 -6.32 -2.11
CA MET A 44 8.42 -6.63 -1.36
C MET A 44 7.42 -5.47 -1.50
N VAL A 45 6.20 -5.78 -1.90
CA VAL A 45 5.07 -4.85 -1.90
C VAL A 45 4.09 -5.24 -0.80
N VAL A 46 3.68 -4.27 0.01
CA VAL A 46 2.63 -4.44 1.02
C VAL A 46 1.42 -3.61 0.67
N MET A 47 0.23 -4.16 0.88
CA MET A 47 -1.05 -3.47 0.66
C MET A 47 -2.04 -3.82 1.75
N ILE A 48 -2.95 -2.91 2.09
CA ILE A 48 -3.98 -3.14 3.09
C ILE A 48 -5.36 -2.73 2.60
N CYS A 49 -6.33 -3.62 2.78
CA CYS A 49 -7.75 -3.31 2.68
C CYS A 49 -8.28 -3.04 4.09
N ILE A 50 -8.72 -1.81 4.37
CA ILE A 50 -9.39 -1.45 5.61
C ILE A 50 -10.88 -1.40 5.34
N GLN A 51 -11.69 -2.13 6.12
CA GLN A 51 -13.14 -2.19 5.97
C GLN A 51 -13.82 -1.75 7.28
N ASN A 52 -14.82 -0.88 7.16
CA ASN A 52 -15.62 -0.44 8.30
C ASN A 52 -16.74 -1.45 8.62
N SER A 53 -17.51 -1.18 9.70
CA SER A 53 -18.64 -2.02 10.14
C SER A 53 -19.81 -2.03 9.14
N ASN A 54 -19.92 -1.02 8.26
CA ASN A 54 -20.91 -0.95 7.19
C ASN A 54 -20.53 -1.80 5.97
N GLY A 55 -19.32 -2.41 5.96
CA GLY A 55 -18.81 -3.20 4.83
C GLY A 55 -18.17 -2.37 3.73
N GLU A 56 -17.96 -1.07 3.95
CA GLU A 56 -17.30 -0.18 3.01
C GLU A 56 -15.77 -0.26 3.15
N PHE A 57 -15.06 -0.12 2.03
CA PHE A 57 -13.60 -0.13 1.97
C PHE A 57 -13.03 1.28 1.95
N LEU A 58 -11.98 1.52 2.73
CA LEU A 58 -11.24 2.76 2.71
C LEU A 58 -10.41 2.83 1.44
N MET A 59 -10.60 3.91 0.69
CA MET A 59 -9.84 4.19 -0.52
C MET A 59 -9.18 5.55 -0.41
N GLN A 60 -7.99 5.65 -1.00
CA GLN A 60 -7.22 6.89 -1.08
C GLN A 60 -7.03 7.30 -2.54
N LYS A 61 -7.12 8.59 -2.81
CA LYS A 61 -6.88 9.17 -4.14
C LYS A 61 -5.48 9.75 -4.21
N ARG A 62 -4.67 9.27 -5.13
CA ARG A 62 -3.31 9.74 -5.32
C ARG A 62 -3.31 11.14 -5.98
N VAL A 63 -2.26 11.92 -5.71
CA VAL A 63 -2.02 13.17 -6.43
C VAL A 63 -1.84 12.90 -7.93
N LEU A 64 -2.17 13.89 -8.77
CA LEU A 64 -2.13 13.73 -10.23
C LEU A 64 -0.72 13.37 -10.75
N SER A 65 0.33 13.88 -10.13
CA SER A 65 1.73 13.54 -10.44
C SER A 65 2.08 12.07 -10.22
N LYS A 66 1.23 11.33 -9.48
CA LYS A 66 1.35 9.89 -9.18
C LYS A 66 0.24 9.06 -9.82
N GLY A 67 -0.48 9.59 -10.80
CA GLY A 67 -1.51 8.92 -11.56
C GLY A 67 -2.92 9.45 -11.30
N GLY A 68 -3.22 10.00 -10.12
CA GLY A 68 -4.54 10.54 -9.77
C GLY A 68 -5.63 9.48 -9.55
N ASP A 69 -5.24 8.19 -9.53
CA ASP A 69 -6.17 7.07 -9.40
C ASP A 69 -6.55 6.82 -7.94
N TRP A 70 -7.72 6.20 -7.75
CA TRP A 70 -8.11 5.62 -6.47
C TRP A 70 -7.42 4.27 -6.23
N GLY A 71 -7.04 3.99 -4.99
CA GLY A 71 -6.44 2.74 -4.59
C GLY A 71 -6.52 2.51 -3.08
N VAL A 72 -6.04 1.35 -2.63
CA VAL A 72 -5.80 1.07 -1.21
C VAL A 72 -4.41 1.57 -0.82
N THR A 73 -4.16 1.75 0.48
CA THR A 73 -2.83 2.10 0.99
C THR A 73 -1.85 0.97 0.75
N GLY A 74 -0.64 1.30 0.30
CA GLY A 74 0.41 0.32 0.06
C GLY A 74 1.71 0.92 -0.39
N GLY A 75 2.77 0.17 -0.18
CA GLY A 75 4.13 0.59 -0.54
C GLY A 75 5.15 -0.50 -0.38
N HIS A 76 6.38 -0.12 -0.08
CA HIS A 76 7.51 -1.04 0.01
C HIS A 76 8.17 -0.90 1.39
N PRO A 77 8.30 -1.97 2.17
CA PRO A 77 9.05 -1.93 3.44
C PRO A 77 10.45 -1.36 3.26
N LYS A 78 10.88 -0.52 4.19
CA LYS A 78 12.25 -0.02 4.25
C LYS A 78 13.19 -1.15 4.68
N SER A 79 14.47 -1.04 4.34
CA SER A 79 15.47 -2.04 4.72
C SER A 79 15.49 -2.25 6.24
N GLY A 80 15.33 -3.51 6.66
CA GLY A 80 15.25 -3.91 8.06
C GLY A 80 13.83 -3.99 8.62
N GLU A 81 12.81 -3.49 7.91
CA GLU A 81 11.40 -3.68 8.28
C GLU A 81 10.90 -5.04 7.81
N THR A 82 10.14 -5.70 8.65
CA THR A 82 9.30 -6.81 8.22
C THR A 82 8.16 -6.28 7.33
N PRO A 83 7.50 -7.12 6.50
CA PRO A 83 6.34 -6.68 5.73
C PRO A 83 5.19 -6.11 6.59
N TYR A 84 5.03 -6.58 7.83
CA TYR A 84 4.06 -6.03 8.77
C TYR A 84 4.45 -4.61 9.22
N GLU A 85 5.70 -4.42 9.65
CA GLU A 85 6.21 -3.11 10.06
C GLU A 85 6.15 -2.10 8.92
N GLY A 86 6.54 -2.52 7.70
CA GLY A 86 6.39 -1.68 6.51
C GLY A 86 4.94 -1.28 6.23
N MET A 87 3.96 -2.19 6.43
CA MET A 87 2.55 -1.83 6.26
C MET A 87 2.09 -0.82 7.32
N VAL A 88 2.54 -0.97 8.58
CA VAL A 88 2.26 0.02 9.65
C VAL A 88 2.87 1.37 9.30
N THR A 89 4.11 1.38 8.82
CA THR A 89 4.82 2.60 8.39
C THR A 89 4.07 3.31 7.27
N GLU A 90 3.67 2.60 6.20
CA GLU A 90 2.94 3.19 5.06
C GLU A 90 1.59 3.79 5.49
N VAL A 91 0.81 3.06 6.31
CA VAL A 91 -0.47 3.58 6.83
C VAL A 91 -0.26 4.83 7.69
N HIS A 92 0.79 4.85 8.51
CA HIS A 92 1.11 6.03 9.31
C HIS A 92 1.55 7.22 8.46
N GLU A 93 2.42 6.98 7.47
CA GLU A 93 2.94 8.04 6.59
C GLU A 93 1.85 8.60 5.68
N GLU A 94 1.06 7.75 5.02
CA GLU A 94 0.04 8.19 4.04
C GLU A 94 -1.26 8.68 4.68
N LEU A 95 -1.73 8.01 5.76
CA LEU A 95 -3.04 8.26 6.36
C LEU A 95 -2.98 8.94 7.74
N GLY A 96 -1.81 9.01 8.37
CA GLY A 96 -1.62 9.63 9.68
C GLY A 96 -2.24 8.86 10.87
N ILE A 97 -2.65 7.62 10.68
CA ILE A 97 -3.21 6.78 11.75
C ILE A 97 -2.20 5.70 12.20
N ASP A 98 -2.30 5.30 13.47
CA ASP A 98 -1.48 4.23 14.02
C ASP A 98 -2.27 2.91 14.11
N ILE A 99 -1.75 1.90 13.40
CA ILE A 99 -2.29 0.53 13.40
C ILE A 99 -1.33 -0.48 14.03
N SER A 100 -0.26 -0.03 14.70
CA SER A 100 0.78 -0.90 15.28
C SER A 100 0.25 -1.88 16.33
N ASN A 101 -0.85 -1.52 17.00
CA ASN A 101 -1.51 -2.35 18.01
C ASN A 101 -2.68 -3.19 17.43
N LYS A 102 -2.89 -3.18 16.10
CA LYS A 102 -3.98 -3.90 15.45
C LYS A 102 -3.49 -5.26 14.94
N GLN A 103 -4.38 -6.24 15.01
CA GLN A 103 -4.13 -7.53 14.38
C GLN A 103 -4.55 -7.44 12.91
N LEU A 104 -3.56 -7.54 12.01
CA LEU A 104 -3.80 -7.57 10.57
C LEU A 104 -3.94 -9.03 10.11
N GLU A 105 -4.95 -9.31 9.31
CA GLU A 105 -5.13 -10.63 8.69
C GLU A 105 -4.46 -10.65 7.30
N ILE A 106 -3.62 -11.64 7.02
CA ILE A 106 -3.05 -11.83 5.68
C ILE A 106 -4.07 -12.58 4.83
N PHE A 107 -4.57 -11.96 3.76
CA PHE A 107 -5.51 -12.62 2.85
C PHE A 107 -4.87 -13.08 1.53
N SER A 108 -3.70 -12.58 1.19
CA SER A 108 -2.92 -13.02 0.03
C SER A 108 -1.44 -12.72 0.22
N GLN A 109 -0.58 -13.63 -0.22
CA GLN A 109 0.87 -13.43 -0.24
C GLN A 109 1.52 -14.35 -1.29
N GLY A 110 2.69 -13.97 -1.78
CA GLY A 110 3.47 -14.74 -2.76
C GLY A 110 4.46 -13.88 -3.53
N CYS A 111 5.01 -14.44 -4.61
CA CYS A 111 5.77 -13.71 -5.61
C CYS A 111 5.16 -14.00 -6.99
N ASP A 112 5.07 -12.98 -7.86
CA ASP A 112 4.45 -13.08 -9.18
C ASP A 112 5.46 -13.06 -10.34
N GLY A 113 6.74 -13.03 -10.00
CA GLY A 113 7.85 -12.94 -10.96
C GLY A 113 8.33 -11.50 -11.20
N VAL A 114 7.64 -10.51 -10.68
CA VAL A 114 8.03 -9.08 -10.67
C VAL A 114 8.31 -8.64 -9.25
N ASP A 115 7.33 -8.83 -8.36
CA ASP A 115 7.40 -8.48 -6.95
C ASP A 115 7.02 -9.67 -6.08
N CYS A 116 7.54 -9.73 -4.85
CA CYS A 116 6.91 -10.46 -3.77
C CYS A 116 5.90 -9.54 -3.10
N TYR A 117 4.77 -10.07 -2.66
CA TYR A 117 3.70 -9.26 -2.10
C TYR A 117 3.11 -9.88 -0.84
N LYS A 118 2.62 -9.00 0.04
CA LYS A 118 1.83 -9.38 1.20
C LYS A 118 0.67 -8.41 1.37
N MET A 119 -0.56 -8.95 1.32
CA MET A 119 -1.80 -8.18 1.36
C MET A 119 -2.52 -8.42 2.67
N TYR A 120 -2.86 -7.33 3.36
CA TYR A 120 -3.45 -7.33 4.69
C TYR A 120 -4.89 -6.85 4.67
N TYR A 121 -5.68 -7.37 5.61
CA TYR A 121 -7.02 -6.91 5.91
C TYR A 121 -7.10 -6.43 7.36
N LEU A 122 -7.78 -5.31 7.56
CA LEU A 122 -8.10 -4.74 8.85
C LEU A 122 -9.59 -4.36 8.89
N LYS A 123 -10.32 -4.86 9.89
CA LYS A 123 -11.67 -4.35 10.19
C LYS A 123 -11.54 -3.27 11.26
N ALA A 124 -11.88 -2.02 10.90
CA ALA A 124 -11.80 -0.88 11.81
C ALA A 124 -12.71 0.26 11.35
N ASP A 125 -13.34 0.92 12.30
CA ASP A 125 -14.14 2.10 12.09
C ASP A 125 -13.29 3.35 12.39
N TYR A 126 -13.18 4.24 11.42
CA TYR A 126 -12.54 5.54 11.51
C TYR A 126 -13.46 6.60 10.91
N ASP A 127 -13.52 7.76 11.52
CA ASP A 127 -14.09 8.93 10.88
C ASP A 127 -13.12 9.50 9.84
N ILE A 128 -13.62 10.07 8.76
CA ILE A 128 -12.76 10.69 7.73
C ILE A 128 -11.88 11.80 8.32
N SER A 129 -12.34 12.47 9.36
CA SER A 129 -11.60 13.50 10.10
C SER A 129 -10.42 12.96 10.93
N ASP A 130 -10.34 11.64 11.16
CA ASP A 130 -9.21 11.03 11.87
C ASP A 130 -7.95 10.96 10.99
N PHE A 131 -8.14 10.99 9.67
CA PHE A 131 -7.02 10.88 8.73
C PHE A 131 -6.30 12.21 8.55
N LYS A 132 -4.96 12.14 8.63
CA LYS A 132 -4.04 13.22 8.30
C LYS A 132 -3.22 12.79 7.10
N ILE A 133 -3.80 12.99 5.91
CA ILE A 133 -3.19 12.52 4.66
C ILE A 133 -1.89 13.26 4.36
N GLN A 134 -0.95 12.53 3.77
CA GLN A 134 0.28 13.10 3.22
C GLN A 134 -0.04 13.79 1.88
N GLU A 135 -0.16 15.11 1.88
CA GLU A 135 -0.62 15.92 0.74
C GLU A 135 0.30 15.82 -0.50
N GLU A 136 1.56 15.41 -0.33
CA GLU A 136 2.48 15.13 -1.44
C GLU A 136 2.15 13.82 -2.17
N GLU A 137 1.41 12.91 -1.51
CA GLU A 137 1.04 11.60 -2.03
C GLU A 137 -0.43 11.52 -2.38
N LEU A 138 -1.30 12.09 -1.54
CA LEU A 138 -2.73 11.91 -1.57
C LEU A 138 -3.50 13.24 -1.65
N THR A 139 -4.65 13.21 -2.30
CA THR A 139 -5.58 14.35 -2.37
C THR A 139 -6.85 14.12 -1.57
N GLU A 140 -7.23 12.85 -1.34
CA GLU A 140 -8.51 12.52 -0.73
C GLU A 140 -8.51 11.10 -0.16
N VAL A 141 -9.33 10.88 0.88
CA VAL A 141 -9.64 9.56 1.45
C VAL A 141 -11.16 9.45 1.61
N LYS A 142 -11.74 8.32 1.20
CA LYS A 142 -13.17 8.04 1.29
C LYS A 142 -13.46 6.58 1.57
N TRP A 143 -14.63 6.32 2.16
CA TRP A 143 -15.25 5.01 2.24
C TRP A 143 -16.12 4.74 1.01
N PHE A 144 -15.95 3.56 0.39
CA PHE A 144 -16.72 3.14 -0.77
C PHE A 144 -17.35 1.77 -0.55
N SER A 145 -18.62 1.62 -0.93
CA SER A 145 -19.28 0.32 -0.97
C SER A 145 -18.67 -0.55 -2.08
N ILE A 146 -18.85 -1.86 -1.98
CA ILE A 146 -18.38 -2.79 -3.02
C ILE A 146 -19.09 -2.55 -4.36
N GLU A 147 -20.33 -2.10 -4.33
CA GLU A 147 -21.09 -1.75 -5.56
C GLU A 147 -20.44 -0.55 -6.24
N THR A 148 -20.07 0.48 -5.48
CA THR A 148 -19.35 1.66 -6.00
C THR A 148 -18.00 1.26 -6.59
N LEU A 149 -17.22 0.42 -5.87
CA LEU A 149 -15.94 -0.08 -6.34
C LEU A 149 -16.07 -0.89 -7.64
N ASN A 150 -17.09 -1.74 -7.77
CA ASN A 150 -17.35 -2.47 -9.00
C ASN A 150 -17.64 -1.51 -10.17
N HIS A 151 -18.43 -0.46 -9.94
CA HIS A 151 -18.68 0.56 -10.97
C HIS A 151 -17.38 1.30 -11.36
N MET A 152 -16.54 1.67 -10.41
CA MET A 152 -15.25 2.32 -10.66
C MET A 152 -14.26 1.41 -11.41
N ILE A 153 -14.35 0.09 -11.22
CA ILE A 153 -13.61 -0.90 -12.03
C ILE A 153 -14.07 -0.86 -13.49
N GLU A 154 -15.39 -0.86 -13.72
CA GLU A 154 -15.98 -0.84 -15.06
C GLU A 154 -15.68 0.46 -15.80
N THR A 155 -15.62 1.60 -15.11
CA THR A 155 -15.33 2.92 -15.68
C THR A 155 -13.82 3.23 -15.78
N GLY A 156 -12.96 2.40 -15.20
CA GLY A 156 -11.51 2.59 -15.23
C GLY A 156 -10.99 3.65 -14.27
N GLU A 157 -11.75 4.03 -13.24
CA GLU A 157 -11.38 5.02 -12.23
C GLU A 157 -10.43 4.46 -11.16
N LEU A 158 -10.33 3.11 -11.07
CA LEU A 158 -9.39 2.44 -10.17
C LEU A 158 -8.08 2.11 -10.88
N ASN A 159 -6.98 2.22 -10.16
CA ASN A 159 -5.71 1.72 -10.64
C ASN A 159 -5.80 0.19 -10.87
N PRO A 160 -5.42 -0.33 -12.06
CA PRO A 160 -5.54 -1.75 -12.38
C PRO A 160 -4.84 -2.69 -11.38
N ASN A 161 -3.68 -2.29 -10.84
CA ASN A 161 -2.95 -3.08 -9.85
C ASN A 161 -3.72 -3.17 -8.51
N GLN A 162 -4.53 -2.16 -8.20
CA GLN A 162 -5.36 -2.10 -6.99
C GLN A 162 -6.63 -2.93 -7.10
N VAL A 163 -7.18 -3.06 -8.32
CA VAL A 163 -8.36 -3.90 -8.60
C VAL A 163 -8.11 -5.34 -8.14
N ALA A 164 -6.94 -5.90 -8.46
CA ALA A 164 -6.60 -7.27 -8.05
C ALA A 164 -6.58 -7.43 -6.53
N CYS A 165 -6.06 -6.45 -5.80
CA CYS A 165 -6.02 -6.45 -4.33
C CYS A 165 -7.45 -6.43 -3.74
N ILE A 166 -8.28 -5.49 -4.17
CA ILE A 166 -9.67 -5.32 -3.70
C ILE A 166 -10.48 -6.59 -3.96
N MET A 167 -10.41 -7.15 -5.18
CA MET A 167 -11.17 -8.34 -5.55
C MET A 167 -10.70 -9.59 -4.79
N LYS A 168 -9.40 -9.75 -4.55
CA LYS A 168 -8.86 -10.82 -3.69
C LYS A 168 -9.37 -10.69 -2.26
N CYS A 169 -9.37 -9.47 -1.70
CA CYS A 169 -9.89 -9.19 -0.36
C CYS A 169 -11.39 -9.52 -0.26
N TYR A 170 -12.19 -9.02 -1.18
CA TYR A 170 -13.64 -9.30 -1.22
C TYR A 170 -13.95 -10.79 -1.30
N ASN A 171 -13.25 -11.54 -2.16
CA ASN A 171 -13.41 -12.97 -2.28
C ASN A 171 -12.98 -13.72 -1.00
N TYR A 172 -11.94 -13.26 -0.33
CA TYR A 172 -11.50 -13.80 0.97
C TYR A 172 -12.59 -13.64 2.02
N LEU A 173 -13.17 -12.45 2.15
CA LEU A 173 -14.22 -12.15 3.12
C LEU A 173 -15.49 -12.98 2.87
N ASN A 174 -15.90 -13.12 1.61
CA ASN A 174 -17.07 -13.94 1.23
C ASN A 174 -16.90 -15.44 1.55
N LYS A 175 -15.66 -15.96 1.48
CA LYS A 175 -15.38 -17.35 1.88
C LYS A 175 -15.42 -17.54 3.40
N LYS A 176 -15.05 -16.51 4.16
CA LYS A 176 -15.01 -16.54 5.62
C LYS A 176 -16.39 -16.41 6.26
N SER A 177 -17.36 -15.88 5.51
CA SER A 177 -18.75 -15.66 5.95
C SER A 177 -19.66 -16.89 5.68
N LYS A 178 -19.12 -17.95 5.06
CA LYS A 178 -19.81 -19.24 4.81
C LYS A 178 -19.36 -20.31 5.80
#